data_d9008dcabcbad0dd0f8e7d610cddad3f
#
_entry.id   d9008dcabcbad0dd0f8e7d610cddad3f
#
_cell.length_a   1.000
_cell.length_b   1.000
_cell.length_c   1.000
_cell.angle_alpha   90.00
_cell.angle_beta   90.00
_cell.angle_gamma   90.00
#
_symmetry.space_group_name_H-M   'P 1'
#
loop_
_entity.id
_entity.type
_entity.pdbx_description
1 polymer ?
#
loop_
_entity_poly.entity_id
_entity_poly.type
_entity_poly.pdbx_seq_one_letter_code
_entity_poly.pdbx_strand_id
1 'polypeptide(L)'
;MRSVTEDIILRAIKQARKKGRTVSISKTGRGRGVDVATLDPRTSEGKQNLDTYLTPIHRHYTFSGLGAPEEKNAITWRSLNLPVWRRALVGLQAVVVFFMKGTPLKNRLYRWMGAHIGRNVEIMQMAWLDHYRPELIWIGDNTLVGAFTRITVHAYEGCGRFRYGLVEIGPNCIIGGGTAIGPIRIEEGVRTLPGTTLSPYFARVRAGSVVGFDPPNVRSPETTPAEKSSPDIEP
;
A
#
# COMPACT_ATOMS: atom_id res chain seq x y z
N MET A 1 20.46 -11.56 -4.59
CA MET A 1 19.76 -10.93 -3.44
C MET A 1 18.28 -11.29 -3.55
N ARG A 2 17.65 -11.86 -2.53
CA ARG A 2 16.23 -12.24 -2.59
C ARG A 2 15.36 -10.99 -2.61
N SER A 3 14.25 -11.03 -3.37
CA SER A 3 13.29 -9.94 -3.36
C SER A 3 12.58 -9.84 -1.99
N VAL A 4 12.06 -8.66 -1.66
CA VAL A 4 11.29 -8.45 -0.41
C VAL A 4 10.11 -9.40 -0.33
N THR A 5 9.44 -9.60 -1.46
CA THR A 5 8.30 -10.52 -1.58
C THR A 5 8.70 -11.96 -1.28
N GLU A 6 9.84 -12.41 -1.82
CA GLU A 6 10.41 -13.73 -1.56
C GLU A 6 10.69 -13.94 -0.07
N ASP A 7 11.26 -12.94 0.61
CA ASP A 7 11.54 -13.01 2.05
C ASP A 7 10.24 -13.16 2.87
N ILE A 8 9.17 -12.43 2.52
CA ILE A 8 7.87 -12.55 3.19
C ILE A 8 7.29 -13.95 3.03
N ILE A 9 7.29 -14.48 1.81
CA ILE A 9 6.77 -15.82 1.50
C ILE A 9 7.54 -16.89 2.28
N LEU A 10 8.87 -16.84 2.25
CA LEU A 10 9.70 -17.82 2.94
C LEU A 10 9.54 -17.76 4.46
N ARG A 11 9.37 -16.58 5.04
CA ARG A 11 9.07 -16.44 6.47
C ARG A 11 7.71 -17.02 6.82
N ALA A 12 6.68 -16.78 6.00
CA ALA A 12 5.35 -17.36 6.19
C ALA A 12 5.41 -18.89 6.21
N ILE A 13 6.10 -19.50 5.22
CA ILE A 13 6.30 -20.94 5.13
C ILE A 13 7.05 -21.47 6.36
N LYS A 14 8.15 -20.83 6.75
CA LYS A 14 8.94 -21.25 7.92
C LYS A 14 8.09 -21.24 9.20
N GLN A 15 7.22 -20.25 9.35
CA GLN A 15 6.34 -20.15 10.50
C GLN A 15 5.26 -21.21 10.50
N ALA A 16 4.61 -21.44 9.36
CA ALA A 16 3.59 -22.48 9.22
C ALA A 16 4.16 -23.87 9.53
N ARG A 17 5.37 -24.15 9.03
CA ARG A 17 6.09 -25.41 9.34
C ARG A 17 6.27 -25.63 10.84
N LYS A 18 6.69 -24.60 11.58
CA LYS A 18 6.84 -24.70 13.04
C LYS A 18 5.55 -25.05 13.76
N LYS A 19 4.41 -24.73 13.16
CA LYS A 19 3.07 -24.98 13.70
C LYS A 19 2.38 -26.19 13.07
N GLY A 20 3.09 -26.98 12.21
CA GLY A 20 2.52 -28.12 11.50
C GLY A 20 1.41 -27.75 10.52
N ARG A 21 1.41 -26.54 9.98
CA ARG A 21 0.36 -26.01 9.11
C ARG A 21 0.86 -25.83 7.68
N THR A 22 -0.07 -25.90 6.73
CA THR A 22 0.15 -25.56 5.33
C THR A 22 -0.27 -24.12 5.08
N VAL A 23 0.54 -23.35 4.33
CA VAL A 23 0.20 -21.99 3.92
C VAL A 23 -0.41 -22.04 2.53
N SER A 24 -1.56 -21.42 2.37
CA SER A 24 -2.11 -21.09 1.06
C SER A 24 -1.83 -19.63 0.74
N ILE A 25 -1.37 -19.37 -0.47
CA ILE A 25 -1.13 -18.03 -0.98
C ILE A 25 -2.07 -17.78 -2.13
N SER A 26 -2.82 -16.70 -2.07
CA SER A 26 -3.59 -16.21 -3.20
C SER A 26 -2.95 -14.95 -3.77
N LYS A 27 -2.83 -14.93 -5.09
CA LYS A 27 -2.37 -13.81 -5.90
C LYS A 27 -3.57 -13.03 -6.37
N THR A 28 -3.70 -11.78 -5.98
CA THR A 28 -4.70 -10.90 -6.57
C THR A 28 -4.07 -10.24 -7.80
N GLY A 29 -4.40 -10.74 -8.98
CA GLY A 29 -3.92 -10.21 -10.26
C GLY A 29 -4.90 -9.25 -10.92
N ARG A 30 -4.55 -8.76 -12.11
CA ARG A 30 -5.46 -8.02 -12.99
C ARG A 30 -6.65 -8.90 -13.35
N GLY A 31 -7.84 -8.47 -13.03
CA GLY A 31 -9.06 -9.15 -13.39
C GLY A 31 -9.72 -9.89 -12.21
N ARG A 32 -10.84 -10.52 -12.49
CA ARG A 32 -11.74 -11.14 -11.51
C ARG A 32 -11.28 -12.53 -11.02
N GLY A 33 -10.05 -12.93 -11.28
CA GLY A 33 -9.51 -14.22 -10.88
C GLY A 33 -8.58 -14.12 -9.67
N VAL A 34 -8.70 -15.06 -8.77
CA VAL A 34 -7.78 -15.25 -7.64
C VAL A 34 -7.06 -16.58 -7.87
N ASP A 35 -5.75 -16.49 -8.14
CA ASP A 35 -4.92 -17.70 -8.21
C ASP A 35 -4.57 -18.11 -6.78
N VAL A 36 -4.93 -19.33 -6.41
CA VAL A 36 -4.60 -19.90 -5.11
C VAL A 36 -3.56 -20.99 -5.28
N ALA A 37 -2.47 -20.90 -4.55
CA ALA A 37 -1.49 -21.97 -4.44
C ALA A 37 -1.34 -22.41 -2.98
N THR A 38 -1.31 -23.71 -2.78
CA THR A 38 -0.99 -24.31 -1.49
C THR A 38 0.51 -24.61 -1.47
N LEU A 39 1.21 -24.02 -0.48
CA LEU A 39 2.65 -24.18 -0.35
C LEU A 39 2.97 -25.14 0.79
N ASP A 40 3.26 -26.37 0.46
CA ASP A 40 4.02 -27.29 1.31
C ASP A 40 5.38 -27.54 0.65
N PRO A 41 6.46 -26.92 1.13
CA PRO A 41 7.76 -27.05 0.50
C PRO A 41 8.38 -28.45 0.64
N ARG A 42 7.70 -29.38 1.29
CA ARG A 42 8.07 -30.81 1.33
C ARG A 42 7.61 -31.55 0.09
N THR A 43 6.66 -31.00 -0.65
CA THR A 43 6.12 -31.58 -1.88
C THR A 43 6.74 -30.93 -3.11
N SER A 44 6.84 -31.67 -4.21
CA SER A 44 7.29 -31.14 -5.50
C SER A 44 6.35 -30.07 -6.02
N GLU A 45 5.04 -30.25 -5.87
CA GLU A 45 4.03 -29.26 -6.22
C GLU A 45 4.19 -27.96 -5.41
N GLY A 46 4.41 -28.05 -4.10
CA GLY A 46 4.64 -26.88 -3.27
C GLY A 46 5.89 -26.11 -3.66
N LYS A 47 6.96 -26.79 -4.10
CA LYS A 47 8.18 -26.13 -4.62
C LYS A 47 7.90 -25.41 -5.94
N GLN A 48 7.24 -26.09 -6.89
CA GLN A 48 6.89 -25.50 -8.18
C GLN A 48 5.97 -24.28 -8.01
N ASN A 49 4.98 -24.37 -7.13
CA ASN A 49 4.12 -23.26 -6.79
C ASN A 49 4.91 -22.09 -6.19
N LEU A 50 5.88 -22.37 -5.31
CA LEU A 50 6.74 -21.34 -4.73
C LEU A 50 7.49 -20.55 -5.81
N ASP A 51 8.12 -21.24 -6.75
CA ASP A 51 8.87 -20.59 -7.84
C ASP A 51 7.95 -19.70 -8.70
N THR A 52 6.72 -20.15 -8.96
CA THR A 52 5.71 -19.36 -9.68
C THR A 52 5.32 -18.08 -8.93
N TYR A 53 5.31 -18.12 -7.60
CA TYR A 53 4.89 -16.99 -6.76
C TYR A 53 6.01 -16.02 -6.37
N LEU A 54 7.27 -16.42 -6.50
CA LEU A 54 8.41 -15.58 -6.15
C LEU A 54 8.68 -14.43 -7.13
N THR A 55 8.10 -14.48 -8.28
CA THR A 55 8.20 -13.43 -9.31
C THR A 55 6.84 -12.87 -9.63
N PRO A 56 6.48 -11.69 -9.56
CA PRO A 56 6.96 -10.35 -9.71
C PRO A 56 6.55 -9.35 -8.62
N ILE A 57 7.27 -8.26 -8.56
CA ILE A 57 7.26 -7.20 -7.54
C ILE A 57 5.88 -6.50 -7.34
N HIS A 58 4.96 -6.57 -8.28
CA HIS A 58 3.77 -5.71 -8.33
C HIS A 58 2.44 -6.41 -8.00
N ARG A 59 2.44 -7.40 -7.11
CA ARG A 59 1.22 -8.14 -6.80
C ARG A 59 0.92 -8.12 -5.30
N HIS A 60 -0.38 -8.17 -5.01
CA HIS A 60 -0.88 -8.36 -3.65
C HIS A 60 -0.93 -9.84 -3.35
N TYR A 61 -0.49 -10.19 -2.15
CA TYR A 61 -0.52 -11.56 -1.68
C TYR A 61 -1.38 -11.65 -0.44
N THR A 62 -2.26 -12.64 -0.42
CA THR A 62 -2.99 -13.05 0.77
C THR A 62 -2.46 -14.38 1.23
N PHE A 63 -2.01 -14.45 2.47
CA PHE A 63 -1.53 -15.66 3.12
C PHE A 63 -2.63 -16.18 4.04
N SER A 64 -2.94 -17.47 3.97
CA SER A 64 -3.87 -18.17 4.86
C SER A 64 -3.16 -19.31 5.55
N GLY A 65 -3.65 -19.76 6.71
CA GLY A 65 -3.07 -20.87 7.46
C GLY A 65 -1.96 -20.49 8.43
N LEU A 66 -1.69 -19.20 8.66
CA LEU A 66 -0.66 -18.74 9.59
C LEU A 66 -1.13 -18.77 11.06
N GLY A 67 -2.41 -18.63 11.32
CA GLY A 67 -3.04 -18.66 12.66
C GLY A 67 -4.06 -19.78 12.82
N ALA A 68 -4.54 -20.00 14.03
CA ALA A 68 -5.70 -20.87 14.26
C ALA A 68 -6.98 -20.19 13.71
N PRO A 69 -7.97 -20.97 13.25
CA PRO A 69 -9.23 -20.39 12.76
C PRO A 69 -9.93 -19.49 13.78
N GLU A 70 -9.81 -19.81 15.06
CA GLU A 70 -10.35 -19.05 16.20
C GLU A 70 -9.49 -17.85 16.60
N GLU A 71 -8.28 -17.71 16.08
CA GLU A 71 -7.34 -16.64 16.43
C GLU A 71 -7.77 -15.31 15.78
N LYS A 72 -8.40 -14.45 16.58
CA LYS A 72 -8.91 -13.15 16.13
C LYS A 72 -7.87 -12.05 16.16
N ASN A 73 -6.77 -12.24 16.90
CA ASN A 73 -5.73 -11.21 17.01
C ASN A 73 -4.55 -11.46 16.06
N ALA A 74 -3.76 -10.42 15.85
CA ALA A 74 -2.64 -10.45 14.92
C ALA A 74 -1.31 -10.89 15.53
N ILE A 75 -1.30 -11.56 16.68
CA ILE A 75 -0.06 -11.93 17.41
C ILE A 75 0.84 -12.78 16.53
N THR A 76 0.26 -13.71 15.79
CA THR A 76 1.01 -14.66 14.96
C THR A 76 1.80 -14.00 13.82
N TRP A 77 1.31 -12.89 13.26
CA TRP A 77 1.97 -12.24 12.13
C TRP A 77 3.21 -11.43 12.52
N ARG A 78 3.36 -11.08 13.78
CA ARG A 78 4.53 -10.32 14.26
C ARG A 78 5.86 -10.97 13.90
N SER A 79 5.88 -12.29 13.81
CA SER A 79 7.07 -13.05 13.44
C SER A 79 7.40 -12.99 11.93
N LEU A 80 6.45 -12.58 11.09
CA LEU A 80 6.68 -12.35 9.65
C LEU A 80 7.38 -11.03 9.38
N ASN A 81 7.38 -10.13 10.36
CA ASN A 81 7.97 -8.81 10.26
C ASN A 81 9.47 -8.83 10.55
N LEU A 82 10.07 -7.65 10.53
CA LEU A 82 11.47 -7.43 10.86
C LEU A 82 11.83 -7.99 12.24
N PRO A 83 13.10 -8.32 12.51
CA PRO A 83 13.59 -8.67 13.84
C PRO A 83 13.18 -7.62 14.87
N VAL A 84 12.98 -8.04 16.14
CA VAL A 84 12.42 -7.17 17.20
C VAL A 84 13.21 -5.87 17.36
N TRP A 85 14.54 -5.95 17.40
CA TRP A 85 15.41 -4.77 17.56
C TRP A 85 15.26 -3.79 16.38
N ARG A 86 15.17 -4.30 15.16
CA ARG A 86 14.98 -3.46 13.95
C ARG A 86 13.59 -2.84 13.93
N ARG A 87 12.57 -3.56 14.40
CA ARG A 87 11.22 -3.00 14.55
C ARG A 87 11.18 -1.87 15.56
N ALA A 88 11.86 -2.02 16.69
CA ALA A 88 11.93 -0.98 17.72
C ALA A 88 12.61 0.29 17.17
N LEU A 89 13.74 0.12 16.48
CA LEU A 89 14.46 1.23 15.87
C LEU A 89 13.62 1.95 14.81
N VAL A 90 13.06 1.19 13.88
CA VAL A 90 12.21 1.76 12.81
C VAL A 90 10.93 2.37 13.38
N GLY A 91 10.37 1.77 14.44
CA GLY A 91 9.21 2.32 15.14
C GLY A 91 9.51 3.66 15.80
N LEU A 92 10.64 3.79 16.47
CA LEU A 92 11.09 5.07 17.05
C LEU A 92 11.29 6.14 15.97
N GLN A 93 11.95 5.79 14.88
CA GLN A 93 12.12 6.69 13.74
C GLN A 93 10.78 7.12 13.14
N ALA A 94 9.84 6.18 12.98
CA ALA A 94 8.51 6.48 12.48
C ALA A 94 7.79 7.53 13.34
N VAL A 95 7.92 7.47 14.66
CA VAL A 95 7.37 8.48 15.58
C VAL A 95 8.03 9.85 15.33
N VAL A 96 9.34 9.90 15.22
CA VAL A 96 10.07 11.15 14.96
C VAL A 96 9.64 11.77 13.64
N VAL A 97 9.68 11.02 12.55
CA VAL A 97 9.33 11.53 11.21
C VAL A 97 7.85 11.90 11.08
N PHE A 98 6.98 11.28 11.87
CA PHE A 98 5.55 11.59 11.88
C PHE A 98 5.27 13.06 12.20
N PHE A 99 5.97 13.61 13.20
CA PHE A 99 5.80 15.00 13.63
C PHE A 99 6.63 15.99 12.81
N MET A 100 7.58 15.54 12.01
CA MET A 100 8.38 16.44 11.17
C MET A 100 7.56 17.08 10.06
N LYS A 101 7.85 18.35 9.78
CA LYS A 101 7.37 19.01 8.56
C LYS A 101 7.92 18.34 7.31
N GLY A 102 7.28 18.55 6.15
CA GLY A 102 7.77 18.10 4.85
C GLY A 102 9.13 18.76 4.54
N THR A 103 10.19 17.98 4.63
CA THR A 103 11.57 18.46 4.43
C THR A 103 12.41 17.38 3.75
N PRO A 104 13.50 17.75 3.06
CA PRO A 104 14.43 16.76 2.51
C PRO A 104 15.02 15.81 3.57
N LEU A 105 15.18 16.29 4.81
CA LEU A 105 15.65 15.47 5.93
C LEU A 105 14.65 14.36 6.26
N LYS A 106 13.36 14.68 6.31
CA LYS A 106 12.29 13.70 6.52
C LYS A 106 12.33 12.58 5.46
N ASN A 107 12.49 12.96 4.19
CA ASN A 107 12.60 12.00 3.10
C ASN A 107 13.86 11.13 3.22
N ARG A 108 14.99 11.70 3.68
CA ARG A 108 16.21 10.94 3.93
C ARG A 108 16.02 9.90 5.04
N LEU A 109 15.30 10.26 6.11
CA LEU A 109 14.98 9.33 7.19
C LEU A 109 14.08 8.19 6.70
N TYR A 110 13.05 8.48 5.90
CA TYR A 110 12.23 7.42 5.30
C TYR A 110 13.03 6.48 4.39
N ARG A 111 13.95 7.02 3.57
CA ARG A 111 14.85 6.19 2.75
C ARG A 111 15.75 5.30 3.63
N TRP A 112 16.25 5.85 4.73
CA TRP A 112 17.05 5.07 5.68
C TRP A 112 16.24 3.97 6.38
N MET A 113 14.94 4.19 6.62
CA MET A 113 14.02 3.16 7.08
C MET A 113 13.78 2.06 6.03
N GLY A 114 14.08 2.32 4.77
CA GLY A 114 13.96 1.38 3.65
C GLY A 114 12.92 1.76 2.59
N ALA A 115 12.17 2.85 2.78
CA ALA A 115 11.20 3.30 1.77
C ALA A 115 11.91 3.90 0.53
N HIS A 116 11.31 3.72 -0.63
CA HIS A 116 11.79 4.26 -1.88
C HIS A 116 11.09 5.60 -2.16
N ILE A 117 11.76 6.69 -1.81
CA ILE A 117 11.22 8.05 -1.98
C ILE A 117 12.00 8.75 -3.09
N GLY A 118 11.30 9.24 -4.09
CA GLY A 118 11.84 9.97 -5.23
C GLY A 118 12.43 11.34 -4.88
N ARG A 119 12.80 12.09 -5.92
CA ARG A 119 13.28 13.47 -5.80
C ARG A 119 12.11 14.43 -5.66
N ASN A 120 12.33 15.56 -4.98
CA ASN A 120 11.33 16.62 -4.82
C ASN A 120 9.97 16.11 -4.31
N VAL A 121 9.97 15.11 -3.43
CA VAL A 121 8.77 14.60 -2.79
C VAL A 121 8.53 15.40 -1.52
N GLU A 122 7.30 15.80 -1.28
CA GLU A 122 6.89 16.42 -0.03
C GLU A 122 5.95 15.50 0.74
N ILE A 123 6.38 15.04 1.91
CA ILE A 123 5.55 14.25 2.82
C ILE A 123 5.19 15.13 4.00
N MET A 124 3.94 15.59 4.04
CA MET A 124 3.47 16.51 5.05
C MET A 124 3.56 15.93 6.47
N GLN A 125 3.48 16.77 7.47
CA GLN A 125 3.46 16.33 8.86
C GLN A 125 2.25 15.43 9.13
N MET A 126 2.39 14.53 10.11
CA MET A 126 1.37 13.55 10.50
C MET A 126 0.96 12.58 9.38
N ALA A 127 1.66 12.54 8.26
CA ALA A 127 1.54 11.45 7.31
C ALA A 127 2.24 10.21 7.87
N TRP A 128 1.53 9.07 7.90
CA TRP A 128 2.01 7.81 8.43
C TRP A 128 2.34 6.84 7.31
N LEU A 129 3.61 6.48 7.19
CA LEU A 129 4.07 5.42 6.31
C LEU A 129 4.31 4.16 7.15
N ASP A 130 3.86 3.02 6.63
CA ASP A 130 4.04 1.73 7.30
C ASP A 130 5.51 1.48 7.65
N HIS A 131 5.78 1.30 8.93
CA HIS A 131 7.12 1.10 9.44
C HIS A 131 7.51 -0.38 9.61
N TYR A 132 6.57 -1.31 9.41
CA TYR A 132 6.87 -2.75 9.50
C TYR A 132 7.60 -3.28 8.28
N ARG A 133 7.23 -2.76 7.10
CA ARG A 133 7.84 -3.12 5.80
C ARG A 133 7.93 -1.87 4.91
N PRO A 134 8.72 -0.87 5.31
CA PRO A 134 8.84 0.38 4.57
C PRO A 134 9.38 0.18 3.15
N GLU A 135 10.16 -0.88 2.93
CA GLU A 135 10.69 -1.26 1.62
C GLU A 135 9.62 -1.61 0.56
N LEU A 136 8.37 -1.79 0.99
CA LEU A 136 7.22 -1.98 0.09
C LEU A 136 6.53 -0.65 -0.28
N ILE A 137 7.09 0.49 0.12
CA ILE A 137 6.55 1.81 -0.21
C ILE A 137 7.43 2.48 -1.24
N TRP A 138 6.85 2.84 -2.37
CA TRP A 138 7.51 3.54 -3.46
C TRP A 138 6.72 4.81 -3.77
N ILE A 139 7.40 5.96 -3.73
CA ILE A 139 6.82 7.27 -4.05
C ILE A 139 7.69 7.92 -5.11
N GLY A 140 7.10 8.21 -6.26
CA GLY A 140 7.77 8.81 -7.42
C GLY A 140 8.12 10.29 -7.22
N ASP A 141 8.92 10.80 -8.13
CA ASP A 141 9.42 12.17 -8.14
C ASP A 141 8.27 13.20 -8.15
N ASN A 142 8.50 14.39 -7.59
CA ASN A 142 7.56 15.54 -7.59
C ASN A 142 6.16 15.23 -7.01
N THR A 143 6.07 14.30 -6.08
CA THR A 143 4.79 13.88 -5.50
C THR A 143 4.57 14.53 -4.13
N LEU A 144 3.36 15.04 -3.91
CA LEU A 144 2.90 15.56 -2.62
C LEU A 144 2.07 14.48 -1.90
N VAL A 145 2.43 14.19 -0.67
CA VAL A 145 1.64 13.35 0.25
C VAL A 145 1.09 14.25 1.36
N GLY A 146 -0.22 14.48 1.34
CA GLY A 146 -0.91 15.37 2.27
C GLY A 146 -0.84 14.93 3.73
N ALA A 147 -1.08 15.87 4.63
CA ALA A 147 -1.10 15.61 6.07
C ALA A 147 -2.14 14.56 6.45
N PHE A 148 -1.88 13.81 7.52
CA PHE A 148 -2.74 12.72 8.00
C PHE A 148 -2.97 11.56 7.01
N THR A 149 -2.26 11.53 5.89
CA THR A 149 -2.30 10.40 4.96
C THR A 149 -1.71 9.16 5.65
N ARG A 150 -2.38 8.01 5.49
CA ARG A 150 -1.93 6.74 6.02
C ARG A 150 -1.63 5.77 4.89
N ILE A 151 -0.39 5.35 4.77
CA ILE A 151 0.07 4.36 3.80
C ILE A 151 0.39 3.07 4.54
N THR A 152 -0.33 1.98 4.21
CA THR A 152 -0.15 0.66 4.83
C THR A 152 0.14 -0.38 3.76
N VAL A 153 1.11 -1.24 4.00
CA VAL A 153 1.52 -2.31 3.07
C VAL A 153 1.03 -3.68 3.51
N HIS A 154 0.36 -3.75 4.65
CA HIS A 154 -0.18 -4.99 5.20
C HIS A 154 -1.55 -4.79 5.82
N ALA A 155 -2.34 -5.86 5.86
CA ALA A 155 -3.59 -5.94 6.59
C ALA A 155 -3.77 -7.32 7.20
N TYR A 156 -4.33 -7.39 8.39
CA TYR A 156 -4.79 -8.62 9.01
C TYR A 156 -6.30 -8.74 8.82
N GLU A 157 -6.74 -9.82 8.18
CA GLU A 157 -8.15 -10.05 7.84
C GLU A 157 -8.85 -11.00 8.83
N GLY A 158 -8.17 -11.38 9.92
CA GLY A 158 -8.67 -12.36 10.88
C GLY A 158 -8.37 -13.81 10.48
N CYS A 159 -8.59 -14.73 11.40
CA CYS A 159 -8.46 -16.18 11.19
C CYS A 159 -7.13 -16.62 10.52
N GLY A 160 -6.03 -15.96 10.90
CA GLY A 160 -4.69 -16.26 10.34
C GLY A 160 -4.49 -15.82 8.89
N ARG A 161 -5.33 -14.94 8.35
CA ARG A 161 -5.18 -14.39 7.00
C ARG A 161 -4.47 -13.05 7.05
N PHE A 162 -3.43 -12.91 6.22
CA PHE A 162 -2.63 -11.70 6.08
C PHE A 162 -2.55 -11.27 4.64
N ARG A 163 -2.71 -9.98 4.41
CA ARG A 163 -2.48 -9.39 3.11
C ARG A 163 -1.23 -8.53 3.17
N TYR A 164 -0.35 -8.72 2.19
CA TYR A 164 0.80 -7.89 1.94
C TYR A 164 0.80 -7.43 0.49
N GLY A 165 1.34 -6.25 0.25
CA GLY A 165 1.52 -5.78 -1.11
C GLY A 165 2.32 -4.50 -1.19
N LEU A 166 2.77 -4.20 -2.40
CA LEU A 166 3.47 -2.99 -2.74
C LEU A 166 2.49 -1.82 -2.81
N VAL A 167 2.86 -0.71 -2.20
CA VAL A 167 2.26 0.60 -2.48
C VAL A 167 3.19 1.34 -3.41
N GLU A 168 2.77 1.55 -4.64
CA GLU A 168 3.51 2.29 -5.65
C GLU A 168 2.73 3.55 -6.02
N ILE A 169 3.30 4.71 -5.73
CA ILE A 169 2.75 6.02 -6.09
C ILE A 169 3.68 6.60 -7.16
N GLY A 170 3.12 6.84 -8.34
CA GLY A 170 3.84 7.41 -9.47
C GLY A 170 4.32 8.83 -9.24
N PRO A 171 5.08 9.38 -10.21
CA PRO A 171 5.53 10.76 -10.16
C PRO A 171 4.38 11.75 -10.36
N ASN A 172 4.61 13.01 -9.99
CA ASN A 172 3.69 14.12 -10.22
C ASN A 172 2.29 13.93 -9.60
N CYS A 173 2.16 13.10 -8.56
CA CYS A 173 0.89 12.85 -7.88
C CYS A 173 0.63 13.87 -6.77
N ILE A 174 -0.65 14.11 -6.49
CA ILE A 174 -1.11 14.88 -5.34
C ILE A 174 -2.04 13.99 -4.52
N ILE A 175 -1.54 13.52 -3.40
CA ILE A 175 -2.32 12.73 -2.45
C ILE A 175 -2.93 13.67 -1.43
N GLY A 176 -4.26 13.82 -1.45
CA GLY A 176 -5.00 14.68 -0.53
C GLY A 176 -4.84 14.27 0.93
N GLY A 177 -4.92 15.23 1.84
CA GLY A 177 -4.78 14.97 3.27
C GLY A 177 -5.83 13.98 3.80
N GLY A 178 -5.46 13.19 4.80
CA GLY A 178 -6.35 12.18 5.38
C GLY A 178 -6.61 10.96 4.49
N THR A 179 -5.95 10.84 3.34
CA THR A 179 -6.10 9.70 2.43
C THR A 179 -5.57 8.41 3.08
N ALA A 180 -6.33 7.33 3.01
CA ALA A 180 -5.89 6.00 3.41
C ALA A 180 -5.52 5.17 2.18
N ILE A 181 -4.29 4.67 2.12
CA ILE A 181 -3.77 3.92 0.99
C ILE A 181 -3.33 2.54 1.46
N GLY A 182 -3.96 1.50 0.90
CA GLY A 182 -3.50 0.11 1.00
C GLY A 182 -2.57 -0.26 -0.17
N PRO A 183 -2.17 -1.54 -0.26
CA PRO A 183 -1.37 -2.01 -1.38
C PRO A 183 -2.05 -1.77 -2.74
N ILE A 184 -1.50 -0.86 -3.52
CA ILE A 184 -2.07 -0.42 -4.80
C ILE A 184 -0.98 0.22 -5.67
N ARG A 185 -1.20 0.23 -6.98
CA ARG A 185 -0.43 1.05 -7.92
C ARG A 185 -1.22 2.28 -8.31
N ILE A 186 -0.68 3.43 -7.99
CA ILE A 186 -1.17 4.76 -8.39
C ILE A 186 -0.24 5.27 -9.47
N GLU A 187 -0.76 5.55 -10.66
CA GLU A 187 0.08 5.98 -11.78
C GLU A 187 0.38 7.47 -11.70
N GLU A 188 1.13 7.95 -12.69
CA GLU A 188 1.57 9.33 -12.79
C GLU A 188 0.41 10.34 -12.80
N GLY A 189 0.61 11.49 -12.16
CA GLY A 189 -0.29 12.65 -12.22
C GLY A 189 -1.64 12.45 -11.53
N VAL A 190 -1.82 11.40 -10.75
CA VAL A 190 -3.05 11.13 -10.03
C VAL A 190 -3.25 12.16 -8.91
N ARG A 191 -4.49 12.63 -8.77
CA ARG A 191 -4.93 13.43 -7.62
C ARG A 191 -5.97 12.68 -6.80
N THR A 192 -5.78 12.64 -5.48
CA THR A 192 -6.83 12.18 -4.58
C THR A 192 -7.43 13.35 -3.82
N LEU A 193 -8.75 13.35 -3.67
CA LEU A 193 -9.42 14.30 -2.79
C LEU A 193 -9.10 13.98 -1.31
N PRO A 194 -9.19 14.96 -0.41
CA PRO A 194 -8.98 14.72 1.01
C PRO A 194 -9.94 13.64 1.56
N GLY A 195 -9.44 12.80 2.47
CA GLY A 195 -10.23 11.73 3.07
C GLY A 195 -10.50 10.52 2.18
N THR A 196 -9.92 10.46 0.99
CA THR A 196 -10.09 9.33 0.07
C THR A 196 -9.55 8.03 0.66
N THR A 197 -10.24 6.92 0.43
CA THR A 197 -9.75 5.58 0.78
C THR A 197 -9.47 4.79 -0.49
N LEU A 198 -8.21 4.44 -0.71
CA LEU A 198 -7.77 3.58 -1.80
C LEU A 198 -7.57 2.16 -1.27
N SER A 199 -8.59 1.35 -1.45
CA SER A 199 -8.59 -0.04 -1.03
C SER A 199 -7.72 -0.90 -1.96
N PRO A 200 -7.05 -1.94 -1.45
CA PRO A 200 -6.32 -2.92 -2.26
C PRO A 200 -7.21 -3.71 -3.24
N TYR A 201 -8.52 -3.55 -3.20
CA TYR A 201 -9.44 -4.09 -4.20
C TYR A 201 -9.30 -3.38 -5.55
N PHE A 202 -8.77 -2.18 -5.59
CA PHE A 202 -8.41 -1.49 -6.82
C PHE A 202 -6.97 -1.85 -7.15
N ALA A 203 -6.77 -2.68 -8.16
CA ALA A 203 -5.42 -3.11 -8.55
C ALA A 203 -4.56 -1.93 -9.05
N ARG A 204 -5.19 -0.84 -9.51
CA ARG A 204 -4.52 0.27 -10.18
C ARG A 204 -5.42 1.51 -10.24
N VAL A 205 -4.84 2.68 -10.01
CA VAL A 205 -5.40 3.99 -10.34
C VAL A 205 -4.69 4.50 -11.59
N ARG A 206 -5.45 4.83 -12.64
CA ARG A 206 -4.89 5.25 -13.93
C ARG A 206 -4.28 6.65 -13.86
N ALA A 207 -3.28 6.88 -14.69
CA ALA A 207 -2.60 8.17 -14.80
C ALA A 207 -3.58 9.32 -15.04
N GLY A 208 -3.31 10.48 -14.42
CA GLY A 208 -4.10 11.70 -14.53
C GLY A 208 -5.50 11.65 -13.90
N SER A 209 -5.88 10.55 -13.26
CA SER A 209 -7.19 10.44 -12.64
C SER A 209 -7.33 11.32 -11.40
N VAL A 210 -8.53 11.85 -11.20
CA VAL A 210 -8.96 12.44 -9.92
C VAL A 210 -9.84 11.43 -9.20
N VAL A 211 -9.49 11.08 -7.97
CA VAL A 211 -10.16 10.03 -7.19
C VAL A 211 -10.59 10.56 -5.84
N GLY A 212 -11.81 10.26 -5.46
CA GLY A 212 -12.35 10.61 -4.15
C GLY A 212 -13.86 10.69 -4.16
N PHE A 213 -14.43 10.98 -3.00
CA PHE A 213 -15.85 11.21 -2.86
C PHE A 213 -16.11 12.71 -3.06
N ASP A 214 -16.82 13.06 -4.11
CA ASP A 214 -17.35 14.40 -4.34
C ASP A 214 -18.75 14.45 -3.72
N PRO A 215 -18.96 15.15 -2.62
CA PRO A 215 -20.28 15.24 -2.02
C PRO A 215 -21.24 15.89 -3.02
N PRO A 216 -22.46 15.39 -3.17
CA PRO A 216 -23.40 15.77 -4.25
C PRO A 216 -23.81 17.25 -4.26
N ASN A 217 -23.40 18.02 -3.26
CA ASN A 217 -23.72 19.44 -3.12
C ASN A 217 -22.54 20.40 -3.37
N VAL A 218 -21.37 19.89 -3.70
CA VAL A 218 -20.24 20.73 -4.09
C VAL A 218 -20.28 20.92 -5.60
N ARG A 219 -20.92 22.01 -6.05
CA ARG A 219 -20.79 22.43 -7.44
C ARG A 219 -19.33 22.81 -7.68
N SER A 220 -18.68 22.17 -8.63
CA SER A 220 -17.38 22.63 -9.11
C SER A 220 -17.49 24.06 -9.59
N PRO A 221 -16.61 24.97 -9.20
CA PRO A 221 -16.69 26.38 -9.64
C PRO A 221 -16.48 26.58 -11.15
N GLU A 222 -16.13 25.54 -11.89
CA GLU A 222 -15.76 25.61 -13.31
C GLU A 222 -16.89 25.35 -14.31
N THR A 223 -18.12 25.21 -13.89
CA THR A 223 -19.27 25.07 -14.80
C THR A 223 -20.29 26.18 -14.60
N THR A 224 -19.83 27.43 -14.60
CA THR A 224 -20.74 28.53 -14.96
C THR A 224 -20.88 28.48 -16.48
N PRO A 225 -22.03 28.11 -17.04
CA PRO A 225 -22.26 28.28 -18.49
C PRO A 225 -22.10 29.75 -18.78
N ALA A 226 -21.28 30.10 -19.77
CA ALA A 226 -21.23 31.44 -20.29
C ALA A 226 -22.66 31.94 -20.48
N GLU A 227 -22.99 33.08 -19.88
CA GLU A 227 -24.25 33.80 -20.11
C GLU A 227 -24.51 33.84 -21.60
N LYS A 228 -25.54 33.15 -22.02
CA LYS A 228 -26.12 33.40 -23.35
C LYS A 228 -26.61 34.83 -23.34
N SER A 229 -25.93 35.67 -24.08
CA SER A 229 -26.36 37.00 -24.44
C SER A 229 -27.81 36.94 -24.87
N SER A 230 -28.66 37.70 -24.20
CA SER A 230 -30.04 37.93 -24.55
C SER A 230 -30.12 38.43 -26.02
N PRO A 231 -31.03 37.95 -26.86
CA PRO A 231 -31.24 38.59 -28.14
C PRO A 231 -31.88 39.97 -27.91
N ASP A 232 -31.30 40.96 -28.55
CA ASP A 232 -31.80 42.33 -28.63
C ASP A 232 -33.26 42.32 -29.08
N ILE A 233 -34.13 42.93 -28.31
CA ILE A 233 -35.47 43.31 -28.73
C ILE A 233 -35.33 44.74 -29.21
N GLU A 234 -35.33 44.91 -30.52
CA GLU A 234 -35.55 46.22 -31.11
C GLU A 234 -37.08 46.53 -31.22
N PRO A 235 -37.45 47.85 -31.28
CA PRO A 235 -38.74 48.40 -30.90
C PRO A 235 -39.90 48.11 -31.81
#